data_9093c27c678bb064929b12c073e1066c
#
_entry.id   9093c27c678bb064929b12c073e1066c
#
_cell.length_a   1.000
_cell.length_b   1.000
_cell.length_c   1.000
_cell.angle_alpha   90.00
_cell.angle_beta   90.00
_cell.angle_gamma   90.00
#
_symmetry.space_group_name_H-M   'P 1'
#
loop_
_entity.id
_entity.type
_entity.pdbx_description
1 polymer ?
#
loop_
_entity_poly.entity_id
_entity_poly.type
_entity_poly.pdbx_seq_one_letter_code
_entity_poly.pdbx_strand_id
1 'polypeptide(L)'
;LPKIICTIGPSSFYFTTLKKMKKNGMDIARINTKYGNPKQWEKMIQNLRKLNVDILIDIKSLKYLDWVKKIKPDYIAVSFAETVSQIRQVKLENVKIIAKIESIKGVKNSLNLINSSHGVMVARGDLSKAVSLEKVPAIQKEILLRCNKKNKFGIIATEMLLSMVKNKQPTNAEVSDVFIAILSGAKAVMLSEETAIGKNPTLSVFWMNKIIKEAKKSKI
;
A
#
# COMPACT_ATOMS: atom_id res chain seq x y z
N LEU A 1 2.13 15.97 -0.23
CA LEU A 1 2.80 14.96 -1.05
C LEU A 1 2.06 13.62 -0.93
N PRO A 2 2.07 12.76 -1.98
CA PRO A 2 1.60 11.39 -1.88
C PRO A 2 2.35 10.62 -0.78
N LYS A 3 1.64 9.77 -0.04
CA LYS A 3 2.22 8.98 1.04
C LYS A 3 3.00 7.77 0.51
N ILE A 4 4.05 7.37 1.23
CA ILE A 4 4.82 6.15 0.98
C ILE A 4 4.41 5.09 1.98
N ILE A 5 3.86 3.99 1.48
CA ILE A 5 3.52 2.81 2.27
C ILE A 5 4.65 1.78 2.11
N CYS A 6 5.17 1.26 3.22
CA CYS A 6 6.22 0.25 3.20
C CYS A 6 5.76 -1.03 3.89
N THR A 7 5.87 -2.17 3.22
CA THR A 7 5.62 -3.47 3.86
C THR A 7 6.78 -3.82 4.78
N ILE A 8 6.47 -4.11 6.04
CA ILE A 8 7.46 -4.51 7.04
C ILE A 8 7.61 -6.03 7.02
N GLY A 9 8.85 -6.47 6.93
CA GLY A 9 9.21 -7.88 6.87
C GLY A 9 10.65 -8.12 7.37
N PRO A 10 11.24 -9.30 7.08
CA PRO A 10 12.55 -9.69 7.59
C PRO A 10 13.67 -8.66 7.40
N SER A 11 13.69 -7.98 6.25
CA SER A 11 14.73 -6.97 5.95
C SER A 11 14.52 -5.62 6.65
N SER A 12 13.32 -5.34 7.15
CA SER A 12 12.95 -4.05 7.76
C SER A 12 12.49 -4.17 9.21
N PHE A 13 12.58 -5.34 9.82
CA PHE A 13 12.12 -5.63 11.17
C PHE A 13 12.85 -4.83 12.28
N TYR A 14 14.14 -4.55 12.09
CA TYR A 14 14.97 -3.90 13.11
C TYR A 14 14.63 -2.41 13.28
N PHE A 15 14.57 -1.95 14.54
CA PHE A 15 14.23 -0.56 14.87
C PHE A 15 15.12 0.47 14.17
N THR A 16 16.43 0.19 14.06
CA THR A 16 17.39 1.03 13.36
C THR A 16 17.04 1.18 11.87
N THR A 17 16.61 0.11 11.22
CA THR A 17 16.16 0.12 9.82
C THR A 17 14.85 0.90 9.68
N LEU A 18 13.86 0.66 10.56
CA LEU A 18 12.60 1.41 10.57
C LEU A 18 12.82 2.92 10.74
N LYS A 19 13.73 3.32 11.65
CA LYS A 19 14.11 4.73 11.86
C LYS A 19 14.71 5.35 10.58
N LYS A 20 15.58 4.62 9.87
CA LYS A 20 16.14 5.06 8.59
C LYS A 20 15.07 5.16 7.49
N MET A 21 14.14 4.19 7.40
CA MET A 21 13.02 4.23 6.46
C MET A 21 12.10 5.43 6.73
N LYS A 22 11.78 5.72 8.01
CA LYS A 22 11.02 6.92 8.40
C LYS A 22 11.73 8.19 7.97
N LYS A 23 13.04 8.31 8.22
CA LYS A 23 13.86 9.47 7.79
C LYS A 23 13.85 9.65 6.27
N ASN A 24 13.77 8.56 5.50
CA ASN A 24 13.73 8.58 4.04
C ASN A 24 12.32 8.84 3.46
N GLY A 25 11.28 8.91 4.30
CA GLY A 25 9.94 9.30 3.87
C GLY A 25 8.86 8.23 4.01
N MET A 26 9.08 7.13 4.74
CA MET A 26 8.01 6.19 5.06
C MET A 26 6.93 6.89 5.90
N ASP A 27 5.70 6.93 5.41
CA ASP A 27 4.55 7.50 6.11
C ASP A 27 3.71 6.43 6.79
N ILE A 28 3.51 5.29 6.13
CA ILE A 28 2.65 4.20 6.57
C ILE A 28 3.43 2.88 6.52
N ALA A 29 3.38 2.13 7.61
CA ALA A 29 3.92 0.78 7.67
C ALA A 29 2.80 -0.24 7.47
N ARG A 30 2.94 -1.10 6.44
CA ARG A 30 2.00 -2.19 6.19
C ARG A 30 2.49 -3.47 6.86
N ILE A 31 1.61 -4.07 7.67
CA ILE A 31 1.79 -5.41 8.23
C ILE A 31 0.85 -6.37 7.50
N ASN A 32 1.44 -7.37 6.83
CA ASN A 32 0.67 -8.38 6.09
C ASN A 32 0.46 -9.60 6.97
N THR A 33 -0.79 -9.86 7.36
CA THR A 33 -1.17 -10.99 8.22
C THR A 33 -1.04 -12.37 7.56
N LYS A 34 -0.58 -12.41 6.30
CA LYS A 34 -0.21 -13.67 5.65
C LYS A 34 1.02 -14.32 6.31
N TYR A 35 1.93 -13.52 6.87
CA TYR A 35 3.21 -13.98 7.41
C TYR A 35 3.34 -13.62 8.88
N GLY A 36 3.93 -14.51 9.67
CA GLY A 36 4.14 -14.30 11.10
C GLY A 36 2.90 -14.58 11.94
N ASN A 37 2.89 -14.06 13.16
CA ASN A 37 1.83 -14.26 14.15
C ASN A 37 1.58 -12.96 14.96
N PRO A 38 0.47 -12.86 15.71
CA PRO A 38 0.12 -11.67 16.48
C PRO A 38 1.23 -11.14 17.38
N LYS A 39 1.97 -12.01 18.07
CA LYS A 39 3.06 -11.63 18.98
C LYS A 39 4.21 -10.91 18.26
N GLN A 40 4.56 -11.39 17.06
CA GLN A 40 5.57 -10.75 16.21
C GLN A 40 5.07 -9.41 15.66
N TRP A 41 3.80 -9.34 15.22
CA TRP A 41 3.21 -8.12 14.71
C TRP A 41 3.10 -7.04 15.77
N GLU A 42 2.73 -7.38 17.01
CA GLU A 42 2.66 -6.45 18.14
C GLU A 42 4.02 -5.80 18.44
N LYS A 43 5.09 -6.59 18.43
CA LYS A 43 6.46 -6.07 18.60
C LYS A 43 6.83 -5.07 17.49
N MET A 44 6.48 -5.37 16.24
CA MET A 44 6.68 -4.44 15.12
C MET A 44 5.88 -3.15 15.31
N ILE A 45 4.60 -3.26 15.69
CA ILE A 45 3.70 -2.13 15.89
C ILE A 45 4.21 -1.21 17.01
N GLN A 46 4.66 -1.78 18.13
CA GLN A 46 5.26 -1.00 19.22
C GLN A 46 6.44 -0.16 18.75
N ASN A 47 7.33 -0.73 17.93
CA ASN A 47 8.47 -0.02 17.36
C ASN A 47 8.05 1.10 16.40
N LEU A 48 7.04 0.84 15.55
CA LEU A 48 6.53 1.80 14.59
C LEU A 48 5.83 2.98 15.27
N ARG A 49 5.06 2.72 16.33
CA ARG A 49 4.40 3.78 17.11
C ARG A 49 5.40 4.74 17.76
N LYS A 50 6.55 4.24 18.27
CA LYS A 50 7.65 5.09 18.77
C LYS A 50 8.22 6.04 17.72
N LEU A 51 8.02 5.74 16.43
CA LEU A 51 8.48 6.54 15.31
C LEU A 51 7.38 7.44 14.70
N ASN A 52 6.18 7.46 15.29
CA ASN A 52 5.01 8.18 14.74
C ASN A 52 4.76 7.82 13.26
N VAL A 53 4.71 6.52 12.97
CA VAL A 53 4.37 5.97 11.64
C VAL A 53 2.97 5.41 11.70
N ASP A 54 2.11 5.77 10.75
CA ASP A 54 0.77 5.21 10.61
C ASP A 54 0.85 3.69 10.35
N ILE A 55 -0.07 2.92 10.91
CA ILE A 55 -0.11 1.46 10.80
C ILE A 55 -1.25 1.04 9.88
N LEU A 56 -0.93 0.26 8.85
CA LEU A 56 -1.89 -0.40 7.97
C LEU A 56 -1.80 -1.91 8.19
N ILE A 57 -2.89 -2.53 8.65
CA ILE A 57 -3.00 -3.99 8.75
C ILE A 57 -3.71 -4.53 7.52
N ASP A 58 -3.01 -5.37 6.75
CA ASP A 58 -3.56 -6.05 5.57
C ASP A 58 -4.09 -7.42 5.98
N ILE A 59 -5.42 -7.56 6.03
CA ILE A 59 -6.10 -8.76 6.48
C ILE A 59 -6.58 -9.60 5.30
N LYS A 60 -6.22 -10.89 5.32
CA LYS A 60 -6.75 -11.89 4.36
C LYS A 60 -7.92 -12.71 4.94
N SER A 61 -8.10 -12.67 6.24
CA SER A 61 -9.11 -13.45 6.94
C SER A 61 -9.64 -12.71 8.16
N LEU A 62 -10.92 -12.82 8.41
CA LEU A 62 -11.58 -12.25 9.58
C LEU A 62 -11.15 -12.88 10.92
N LYS A 63 -10.43 -14.01 10.90
CA LYS A 63 -9.92 -14.67 12.12
C LYS A 63 -9.04 -13.78 13.00
N TYR A 64 -8.44 -12.73 12.43
CA TYR A 64 -7.62 -11.77 13.17
C TYR A 64 -8.36 -10.50 13.54
N LEU A 65 -9.67 -10.39 13.25
CA LEU A 65 -10.41 -9.14 13.44
C LEU A 65 -10.42 -8.70 14.91
N ASP A 66 -10.56 -9.62 15.86
CA ASP A 66 -10.56 -9.28 17.29
C ASP A 66 -9.18 -8.81 17.78
N TRP A 67 -8.11 -9.37 17.23
CA TRP A 67 -6.76 -8.86 17.46
C TRP A 67 -6.61 -7.43 16.86
N VAL A 68 -7.09 -7.22 15.64
CA VAL A 68 -7.04 -5.90 14.98
C VAL A 68 -7.83 -4.85 15.76
N LYS A 69 -9.01 -5.20 16.33
CA LYS A 69 -9.79 -4.34 17.21
C LYS A 69 -8.99 -3.88 18.44
N LYS A 70 -8.20 -4.78 19.05
CA LYS A 70 -7.33 -4.46 20.20
C LYS A 70 -6.17 -3.54 19.82
N ILE A 71 -5.58 -3.75 18.63
CA ILE A 71 -4.45 -2.98 18.14
C ILE A 71 -4.84 -1.55 17.74
N LYS A 72 -6.07 -1.34 17.27
CA LYS A 72 -6.57 -0.04 16.75
C LYS A 72 -5.58 0.59 15.76
N PRO A 73 -5.37 -0.02 14.58
CA PRO A 73 -4.48 0.54 13.56
C PRO A 73 -5.10 1.80 12.93
N ASP A 74 -4.31 2.57 12.19
CA ASP A 74 -4.80 3.73 11.45
C ASP A 74 -5.58 3.31 10.19
N TYR A 75 -5.18 2.17 9.59
CA TYR A 75 -5.80 1.63 8.38
C TYR A 75 -5.97 0.11 8.47
N ILE A 76 -7.05 -0.38 7.87
CA ILE A 76 -7.26 -1.80 7.56
C ILE A 76 -7.38 -1.93 6.04
N ALA A 77 -6.57 -2.78 5.41
CA ALA A 77 -6.74 -3.16 4.02
C ALA A 77 -7.43 -4.52 3.92
N VAL A 78 -8.52 -4.58 3.14
CA VAL A 78 -9.35 -5.77 2.93
C VAL A 78 -8.92 -6.42 1.62
N SER A 79 -8.30 -7.59 1.69
CA SER A 79 -7.88 -8.34 0.50
C SER A 79 -9.08 -8.85 -0.29
N PHE A 80 -8.95 -8.88 -1.61
CA PHE A 80 -9.99 -9.34 -2.54
C PHE A 80 -11.36 -8.72 -2.27
N ALA A 81 -11.38 -7.39 -2.05
CA ALA A 81 -12.62 -6.67 -1.83
C ALA A 81 -13.47 -6.66 -3.11
N GLU A 82 -14.64 -7.29 -3.05
CA GLU A 82 -15.57 -7.45 -4.16
C GLU A 82 -16.96 -6.88 -3.87
N THR A 83 -17.30 -6.76 -2.58
CA THR A 83 -18.63 -6.33 -2.14
C THR A 83 -18.54 -5.33 -0.99
N VAL A 84 -19.56 -4.47 -0.90
CA VAL A 84 -19.70 -3.50 0.21
C VAL A 84 -19.85 -4.22 1.55
N SER A 85 -20.44 -5.42 1.57
CA SER A 85 -20.58 -6.23 2.78
C SER A 85 -19.22 -6.55 3.42
N GLN A 86 -18.22 -6.93 2.61
CA GLN A 86 -16.86 -7.18 3.12
C GLN A 86 -16.24 -5.94 3.80
N ILE A 87 -16.51 -4.75 3.26
CA ILE A 87 -16.05 -3.49 3.85
C ILE A 87 -16.75 -3.23 5.20
N ARG A 88 -18.06 -3.48 5.26
CA ARG A 88 -18.84 -3.27 6.49
C ARG A 88 -18.43 -4.22 7.63
N GLN A 89 -18.08 -5.47 7.32
CA GLN A 89 -17.65 -6.47 8.30
C GLN A 89 -16.38 -6.08 9.09
N VAL A 90 -15.51 -5.28 8.49
CA VAL A 90 -14.26 -4.84 9.13
C VAL A 90 -14.30 -3.40 9.62
N LYS A 91 -15.48 -2.76 9.56
CA LYS A 91 -15.63 -1.36 9.98
C LYS A 91 -15.41 -1.23 11.49
N LEU A 92 -14.44 -0.42 11.87
CA LEU A 92 -14.13 -0.06 13.24
C LEU A 92 -14.16 1.46 13.39
N GLU A 93 -14.50 1.92 14.59
CA GLU A 93 -14.50 3.34 14.90
C GLU A 93 -13.07 3.91 14.78
N ASN A 94 -12.94 5.08 14.17
CA ASN A 94 -11.68 5.80 13.94
C ASN A 94 -10.62 5.03 13.12
N VAL A 95 -10.98 3.94 12.41
CA VAL A 95 -10.09 3.19 11.54
C VAL A 95 -10.50 3.37 10.07
N LYS A 96 -9.54 3.73 9.23
CA LYS A 96 -9.73 3.97 7.80
C LYS A 96 -9.67 2.65 7.03
N ILE A 97 -10.72 2.32 6.28
CA ILE A 97 -10.78 1.08 5.50
C ILE A 97 -10.30 1.32 4.07
N ILE A 98 -9.41 0.46 3.61
CA ILE A 98 -8.89 0.41 2.24
C ILE A 98 -9.37 -0.88 1.56
N ALA A 99 -10.13 -0.75 0.48
CA ALA A 99 -10.55 -1.90 -0.33
C ALA A 99 -9.45 -2.25 -1.34
N LYS A 100 -8.94 -3.50 -1.34
CA LYS A 100 -7.95 -3.95 -2.30
C LYS A 100 -8.63 -4.51 -3.55
N ILE A 101 -8.35 -3.93 -4.70
CA ILE A 101 -8.86 -4.36 -6.00
C ILE A 101 -7.86 -5.34 -6.60
N GLU A 102 -8.24 -6.62 -6.59
CA GLU A 102 -7.37 -7.76 -6.91
C GLU A 102 -8.07 -8.78 -7.84
N SER A 103 -9.32 -8.51 -8.25
CA SER A 103 -10.12 -9.43 -9.07
C SER A 103 -10.99 -8.69 -10.08
N ILE A 104 -11.48 -9.40 -11.11
CA ILE A 104 -12.42 -8.87 -12.12
C ILE A 104 -13.68 -8.32 -11.44
N LYS A 105 -14.21 -9.03 -10.44
CA LYS A 105 -15.40 -8.62 -9.71
C LYS A 105 -15.16 -7.35 -8.88
N GLY A 106 -13.97 -7.23 -8.25
CA GLY A 106 -13.53 -6.02 -7.58
C GLY A 106 -13.44 -4.82 -8.53
N VAL A 107 -12.90 -5.02 -9.75
CA VAL A 107 -12.85 -3.97 -10.78
C VAL A 107 -14.27 -3.54 -11.18
N LYS A 108 -15.15 -4.48 -11.52
CA LYS A 108 -16.54 -4.19 -11.89
C LYS A 108 -17.29 -3.42 -10.79
N ASN A 109 -17.04 -3.75 -9.54
CA ASN A 109 -17.71 -3.13 -8.38
C ASN A 109 -16.92 -1.98 -7.74
N SER A 110 -15.83 -1.53 -8.37
CA SER A 110 -14.89 -0.55 -7.80
C SER A 110 -15.55 0.75 -7.37
N LEU A 111 -16.58 1.24 -8.08
CA LEU A 111 -17.27 2.48 -7.70
C LEU A 111 -17.99 2.34 -6.34
N ASN A 112 -18.68 1.22 -6.10
CA ASN A 112 -19.33 0.95 -4.82
C ASN A 112 -18.32 0.77 -3.69
N LEU A 113 -17.18 0.12 -3.96
CA LEU A 113 -16.08 -0.04 -3.02
C LEU A 113 -15.44 1.30 -2.67
N ILE A 114 -15.20 2.18 -3.66
CA ILE A 114 -14.71 3.54 -3.47
C ILE A 114 -15.65 4.35 -2.58
N ASN A 115 -16.96 4.30 -2.85
CA ASN A 115 -17.94 5.03 -2.05
C ASN A 115 -18.03 4.54 -0.60
N SER A 116 -17.87 3.24 -0.38
CA SER A 116 -18.08 2.58 0.93
C SER A 116 -16.83 2.50 1.80
N SER A 117 -15.65 2.83 1.27
CA SER A 117 -14.38 2.79 1.97
C SER A 117 -13.74 4.18 2.08
N HIS A 118 -12.66 4.30 2.88
CA HIS A 118 -11.82 5.49 2.92
C HIS A 118 -11.04 5.67 1.61
N GLY A 119 -10.64 4.56 1.01
CA GLY A 119 -9.93 4.52 -0.26
C GLY A 119 -9.79 3.12 -0.81
N VAL A 120 -9.13 3.01 -1.96
CA VAL A 120 -8.84 1.72 -2.59
C VAL A 120 -7.37 1.58 -2.90
N MET A 121 -6.93 0.33 -2.96
CA MET A 121 -5.58 -0.06 -3.38
C MET A 121 -5.69 -0.92 -4.64
N VAL A 122 -5.09 -0.48 -5.72
CA VAL A 122 -4.86 -1.31 -6.92
C VAL A 122 -3.64 -2.17 -6.66
N ALA A 123 -3.85 -3.44 -6.31
CA ALA A 123 -2.78 -4.40 -6.01
C ALA A 123 -2.45 -5.18 -7.30
N ARG A 124 -1.52 -4.62 -8.08
CA ARG A 124 -1.24 -5.04 -9.47
C ARG A 124 -0.80 -6.48 -9.60
N GLY A 125 0.00 -6.99 -8.67
CA GLY A 125 0.53 -8.36 -8.74
C GLY A 125 -0.55 -9.45 -8.65
N ASP A 126 -1.63 -9.26 -7.86
CA ASP A 126 -2.77 -10.18 -7.85
C ASP A 126 -3.79 -9.84 -8.92
N LEU A 127 -3.98 -8.55 -9.24
CA LEU A 127 -4.88 -8.11 -10.30
C LEU A 127 -4.42 -8.64 -11.68
N SER A 128 -3.12 -8.64 -11.98
CA SER A 128 -2.56 -9.14 -13.26
C SER A 128 -2.76 -10.64 -13.47
N LYS A 129 -3.02 -11.39 -12.41
CA LYS A 129 -3.40 -12.82 -12.49
C LYS A 129 -4.89 -13.01 -12.82
N ALA A 130 -5.71 -12.00 -12.49
CA ALA A 130 -7.16 -12.04 -12.69
C ALA A 130 -7.60 -11.43 -14.04
N VAL A 131 -6.82 -10.46 -14.55
CA VAL A 131 -7.04 -9.82 -15.85
C VAL A 131 -5.79 -9.97 -16.71
N SER A 132 -5.92 -9.77 -18.03
CA SER A 132 -4.74 -9.75 -18.92
C SER A 132 -3.81 -8.58 -18.55
N LEU A 133 -2.51 -8.82 -18.57
CA LEU A 133 -1.47 -7.90 -18.09
C LEU A 133 -1.57 -6.51 -18.74
N GLU A 134 -1.84 -6.45 -20.04
CA GLU A 134 -1.97 -5.21 -20.82
C GLU A 134 -3.18 -4.35 -20.40
N LYS A 135 -4.15 -4.91 -19.68
CA LYS A 135 -5.33 -4.19 -19.17
C LYS A 135 -5.07 -3.50 -17.83
N VAL A 136 -4.07 -3.95 -17.09
CA VAL A 136 -3.78 -3.42 -15.75
C VAL A 136 -3.56 -1.90 -15.73
N PRO A 137 -2.78 -1.29 -16.65
CA PRO A 137 -2.58 0.15 -16.65
C PRO A 137 -3.86 0.96 -16.89
N ALA A 138 -4.74 0.48 -17.79
CA ALA A 138 -6.02 1.12 -18.07
C ALA A 138 -6.96 1.07 -16.86
N ILE A 139 -7.06 -0.09 -16.21
CA ILE A 139 -7.84 -0.30 -14.97
C ILE A 139 -7.31 0.60 -13.84
N GLN A 140 -5.99 0.64 -13.67
CA GLN A 140 -5.34 1.49 -12.68
C GLN A 140 -5.71 2.97 -12.87
N LYS A 141 -5.58 3.47 -14.11
CA LYS A 141 -5.93 4.85 -14.46
C LYS A 141 -7.40 5.14 -14.17
N GLU A 142 -8.30 4.26 -14.57
CA GLU A 142 -9.74 4.42 -14.34
C GLU A 142 -10.08 4.48 -12.84
N ILE A 143 -9.53 3.57 -12.03
CA ILE A 143 -9.76 3.55 -10.58
C ILE A 143 -9.23 4.83 -9.93
N LEU A 144 -8.02 5.30 -10.31
CA LEU A 144 -7.47 6.56 -9.80
C LEU A 144 -8.35 7.76 -10.16
N LEU A 145 -8.84 7.84 -11.41
CA LEU A 145 -9.76 8.90 -11.83
C LEU A 145 -11.05 8.90 -10.99
N ARG A 146 -11.64 7.72 -10.73
CA ARG A 146 -12.81 7.58 -9.86
C ARG A 146 -12.51 8.02 -8.42
N CYS A 147 -11.36 7.63 -7.87
CA CYS A 147 -10.91 8.05 -6.54
C CYS A 147 -10.76 9.56 -6.45
N ASN A 148 -10.11 10.18 -7.43
CA ASN A 148 -9.88 11.63 -7.46
C ASN A 148 -11.19 12.41 -7.55
N LYS A 149 -12.12 12.01 -8.43
CA LYS A 149 -13.47 12.62 -8.53
C LYS A 149 -14.25 12.55 -7.21
N LYS A 150 -14.04 11.53 -6.40
CA LYS A 150 -14.71 11.31 -5.11
C LYS A 150 -13.88 11.77 -3.91
N ASN A 151 -12.73 12.41 -4.15
CA ASN A 151 -11.73 12.78 -3.13
C ASN A 151 -11.31 11.61 -2.21
N LYS A 152 -11.30 10.39 -2.72
CA LYS A 152 -10.93 9.18 -2.00
C LYS A 152 -9.42 8.89 -2.10
N PHE A 153 -8.92 8.06 -1.19
CA PHE A 153 -7.51 7.70 -1.09
C PHE A 153 -7.17 6.57 -2.08
N GLY A 154 -6.62 6.93 -3.25
CA GLY A 154 -6.17 5.98 -4.28
C GLY A 154 -4.73 5.57 -4.04
N ILE A 155 -4.47 4.26 -3.94
CA ILE A 155 -3.16 3.66 -3.69
C ILE A 155 -2.78 2.78 -4.86
N ILE A 156 -1.55 2.92 -5.38
CA ILE A 156 -0.95 1.97 -6.31
C ILE A 156 0.06 1.11 -5.58
N ALA A 157 -0.04 -0.20 -5.76
CA ALA A 157 0.68 -1.17 -4.96
C ALA A 157 1.25 -2.30 -5.81
N THR A 158 2.35 -2.87 -5.33
CA THR A 158 3.12 -3.98 -5.91
C THR A 158 3.88 -3.61 -7.18
N GLU A 159 5.05 -4.19 -7.34
CA GLU A 159 5.91 -4.03 -8.54
C GLU A 159 6.23 -2.56 -8.88
N MET A 160 6.38 -1.71 -7.85
CA MET A 160 6.68 -0.30 -8.06
C MET A 160 8.17 -0.06 -8.33
N LEU A 161 9.03 -0.67 -7.53
CA LEU A 161 10.50 -0.65 -7.66
C LEU A 161 11.06 -2.06 -7.44
N LEU A 162 10.45 -3.07 -8.06
CA LEU A 162 10.69 -4.49 -7.80
C LEU A 162 12.16 -4.89 -8.00
N SER A 163 12.86 -4.30 -8.96
CA SER A 163 14.29 -4.54 -9.20
C SER A 163 15.14 -4.22 -7.98
N MET A 164 14.68 -3.29 -7.10
CA MET A 164 15.37 -2.91 -5.88
C MET A 164 15.30 -3.95 -4.76
N VAL A 165 14.57 -5.04 -4.95
CA VAL A 165 14.72 -6.23 -4.08
C VAL A 165 16.17 -6.71 -4.10
N LYS A 166 16.85 -6.64 -5.25
CA LYS A 166 18.23 -7.07 -5.46
C LYS A 166 19.19 -5.91 -5.68
N ASN A 167 18.76 -4.86 -6.38
CA ASN A 167 19.60 -3.77 -6.87
C ASN A 167 19.58 -2.55 -5.92
N LYS A 168 20.58 -1.69 -6.05
CA LYS A 168 20.67 -0.42 -5.30
C LYS A 168 19.95 0.75 -5.99
N GLN A 169 19.55 0.59 -7.25
CA GLN A 169 18.85 1.60 -8.04
C GLN A 169 17.70 0.95 -8.80
N PRO A 170 16.60 1.68 -9.01
CA PRO A 170 15.49 1.22 -9.85
C PRO A 170 15.87 1.29 -11.33
N THR A 171 15.12 0.60 -12.16
CA THR A 171 15.18 0.74 -13.62
C THR A 171 14.48 2.02 -14.08
N ASN A 172 14.79 2.49 -15.30
CA ASN A 172 14.10 3.62 -15.91
C ASN A 172 12.58 3.37 -16.05
N ALA A 173 12.18 2.13 -16.37
CA ALA A 173 10.78 1.74 -16.46
C ALA A 173 10.03 1.90 -15.13
N GLU A 174 10.64 1.46 -14.03
CA GLU A 174 10.08 1.61 -12.67
C GLU A 174 9.99 3.07 -12.24
N VAL A 175 11.01 3.87 -12.54
CA VAL A 175 10.98 5.32 -12.28
C VAL A 175 9.82 5.98 -13.03
N SER A 176 9.65 5.65 -14.32
CA SER A 176 8.56 6.16 -15.14
C SER A 176 7.19 5.71 -14.62
N ASP A 177 7.05 4.45 -14.19
CA ASP A 177 5.80 3.91 -13.66
C ASP A 177 5.38 4.65 -12.38
N VAL A 178 6.28 4.81 -11.41
CA VAL A 178 6.00 5.58 -10.19
C VAL A 178 5.64 7.02 -10.54
N PHE A 179 6.41 7.66 -11.39
CA PHE A 179 6.18 9.05 -11.82
C PHE A 179 4.78 9.23 -12.43
N ILE A 180 4.41 8.36 -13.38
CA ILE A 180 3.09 8.38 -14.04
C ILE A 180 1.96 8.10 -13.03
N ALA A 181 2.16 7.17 -12.10
CA ALA A 181 1.18 6.91 -11.04
C ALA A 181 0.88 8.17 -10.21
N ILE A 182 1.92 8.94 -9.87
CA ILE A 182 1.78 10.20 -9.12
C ILE A 182 1.06 11.28 -9.96
N LEU A 183 1.43 11.43 -11.24
CA LEU A 183 0.76 12.38 -12.16
C LEU A 183 -0.71 12.00 -12.39
N SER A 184 -1.02 10.71 -12.40
CA SER A 184 -2.40 10.20 -12.49
C SER A 184 -3.23 10.44 -11.22
N GLY A 185 -2.62 11.04 -10.17
CA GLY A 185 -3.30 11.44 -8.96
C GLY A 185 -3.33 10.37 -7.86
N ALA A 186 -2.41 9.40 -7.88
CA ALA A 186 -2.23 8.50 -6.73
C ALA A 186 -1.93 9.32 -5.47
N LYS A 187 -2.70 9.06 -4.39
CA LYS A 187 -2.48 9.68 -3.08
C LYS A 187 -1.49 8.91 -2.21
N ALA A 188 -1.19 7.66 -2.60
CA ALA A 188 -0.11 6.88 -2.03
C ALA A 188 0.43 5.85 -3.04
N VAL A 189 1.68 5.44 -2.83
CA VAL A 189 2.34 4.32 -3.51
C VAL A 189 2.93 3.38 -2.48
N MET A 190 2.97 2.07 -2.79
CA MET A 190 3.37 1.06 -1.83
C MET A 190 4.55 0.23 -2.31
N LEU A 191 5.58 0.16 -1.48
CA LEU A 191 6.68 -0.80 -1.57
C LEU A 191 6.28 -2.09 -0.85
N SER A 192 6.42 -3.21 -1.52
CA SER A 192 6.04 -4.55 -1.03
C SER A 192 7.28 -5.37 -0.68
N GLU A 193 7.79 -6.14 -1.61
CA GLU A 193 8.98 -6.98 -1.43
C GLU A 193 10.25 -6.16 -1.27
N GLU A 194 10.31 -4.99 -1.90
CA GLU A 194 11.43 -4.06 -1.87
C GLU A 194 11.83 -3.68 -0.43
N THR A 195 10.82 -3.56 0.45
CA THR A 195 11.04 -3.22 1.86
C THR A 195 10.88 -4.40 2.81
N ALA A 196 10.12 -5.43 2.42
CA ALA A 196 9.88 -6.60 3.26
C ALA A 196 11.06 -7.58 3.27
N ILE A 197 11.62 -7.89 2.10
CA ILE A 197 12.68 -8.90 1.91
C ILE A 197 13.85 -8.41 1.07
N GLY A 198 13.76 -7.20 0.51
CA GLY A 198 14.80 -6.60 -0.33
C GLY A 198 16.11 -6.36 0.43
N LYS A 199 17.23 -6.40 -0.28
CA LYS A 199 18.58 -6.19 0.29
C LYS A 199 18.79 -4.78 0.84
N ASN A 200 18.07 -3.78 0.30
CA ASN A 200 18.27 -2.36 0.61
C ASN A 200 16.94 -1.63 0.89
N PRO A 201 16.19 -2.01 1.95
CA PRO A 201 14.85 -1.45 2.20
C PRO A 201 14.84 0.08 2.38
N THR A 202 15.86 0.62 3.04
CA THR A 202 16.00 2.07 3.26
C THR A 202 16.26 2.84 1.97
N LEU A 203 16.99 2.24 1.04
CA LEU A 203 17.32 2.85 -0.26
C LEU A 203 16.10 2.82 -1.20
N SER A 204 15.27 1.78 -1.11
CA SER A 204 14.00 1.71 -1.84
C SER A 204 13.05 2.85 -1.44
N VAL A 205 12.95 3.17 -0.14
CA VAL A 205 12.18 4.31 0.34
C VAL A 205 12.76 5.64 -0.13
N PHE A 206 14.09 5.78 -0.10
CA PHE A 206 14.79 6.97 -0.59
C PHE A 206 14.47 7.25 -2.07
N TRP A 207 14.58 6.22 -2.93
CA TRP A 207 14.28 6.36 -4.36
C TRP A 207 12.81 6.68 -4.61
N MET A 208 11.89 6.01 -3.93
CA MET A 208 10.46 6.30 -4.01
C MET A 208 10.17 7.78 -3.67
N ASN A 209 10.73 8.28 -2.58
CA ASN A 209 10.56 9.69 -2.16
C ASN A 209 11.16 10.66 -3.19
N LYS A 210 12.32 10.33 -3.75
CA LYS A 210 12.98 11.14 -4.77
C LYS A 210 12.11 11.27 -6.03
N ILE A 211 11.54 10.16 -6.51
CA ILE A 211 10.65 10.14 -7.68
C ILE A 211 9.36 10.94 -7.41
N ILE A 212 8.73 10.74 -6.24
CA ILE A 212 7.51 11.49 -5.85
C ILE A 212 7.78 12.99 -5.83
N LYS A 213 8.90 13.42 -5.26
CA LYS A 213 9.26 14.86 -5.22
C LYS A 213 9.43 15.43 -6.61
N GLU A 214 10.05 14.69 -7.52
CA GLU A 214 10.25 15.13 -8.89
C GLU A 214 8.93 15.22 -9.66
N ALA A 215 8.08 14.18 -9.57
CA ALA A 215 6.76 14.18 -10.18
C ALA A 215 5.86 15.33 -9.70
N LYS A 216 6.05 15.80 -8.46
CA LYS A 216 5.29 16.95 -7.92
C LYS A 216 5.84 18.31 -8.35
N LYS A 217 7.09 18.41 -8.76
CA LYS A 217 7.66 19.62 -9.35
C LYS A 217 7.25 19.79 -10.82
N SER A 218 7.08 18.67 -11.51
CA SER A 218 6.67 18.66 -12.92
C SER A 218 5.23 19.19 -13.01
N LYS A 219 5.10 20.46 -13.32
CA LYS A 219 3.83 21.10 -13.72
C LYS A 219 3.60 20.70 -15.18
N ILE A 220 2.90 19.61 -15.43
CA ILE A 220 2.35 19.27 -16.74
C ILE A 220 0.86 19.60 -16.70
#